data_49b2a79e16b5c09b625fce2b7a5e590c
#
_entry.id   49b2a79e16b5c09b625fce2b7a5e590c
#
_cell.length_a   1.000
_cell.length_b   1.000
_cell.length_c   1.000
_cell.angle_alpha   90.00
_cell.angle_beta   90.00
_cell.angle_gamma   90.00
#
_symmetry.space_group_name_H-M   'P 1'
#
loop_
_entity.id
_entity.type
_entity.pdbx_description
1 polymer ?
#
loop_
_entity_poly.entity_id
_entity_poly.type
_entity_poly.pdbx_seq_one_letter_code
_entity_poly.pdbx_strand_id
1 'polypeptide(L)'
;TTVKILDANVTTDKLAANAVTTAKITPANVTTATIADRAVTADKLANTAVTANSYTTANITVDAQGRVTSASSGAGGDGSYYPRLLAGGPSSGNFATPANTSKYYAFCQSGGGGGGGGSPQAGGGAGGAGGFVVFSGNASASTTYAYAVGAQGNYGAGSGGSGSAGNAGGATNVTGLFTANGGGAGGGAPRSGPTPGAAGANSTTPGSNSALPTSNWLAGGSTAAAGGG
;
A
#
# COMPACT_ATOMS: atom_id res chain seq x y z
N THR A 1 5.43 86.04 0.13
CA THR A 1 4.68 85.32 1.22
C THR A 1 4.09 84.06 0.65
N THR A 2 4.59 82.90 1.04
CA THR A 2 4.02 81.60 0.64
C THR A 2 2.65 81.49 1.32
N VAL A 3 1.57 81.47 0.55
CA VAL A 3 0.23 81.22 1.08
C VAL A 3 0.21 79.75 1.55
N LYS A 4 0.11 79.57 2.86
CA LYS A 4 -0.03 78.21 3.42
C LYS A 4 -1.47 77.76 3.27
N ILE A 5 -1.65 76.53 2.82
CA ILE A 5 -2.92 75.84 2.89
C ILE A 5 -3.15 75.47 4.35
N LEU A 6 -4.18 76.00 4.98
CA LEU A 6 -4.58 75.65 6.33
C LEU A 6 -5.13 74.25 6.37
N ASP A 7 -5.00 73.56 7.51
CA ASP A 7 -5.52 72.23 7.74
C ASP A 7 -7.04 72.21 7.44
N ALA A 8 -7.52 71.13 6.82
CA ALA A 8 -8.87 70.88 6.33
C ALA A 8 -9.35 71.83 5.18
N ASN A 9 -8.53 72.72 4.64
CA ASN A 9 -8.92 73.54 3.49
C ASN A 9 -8.97 72.79 2.14
N VAL A 10 -8.32 71.64 2.05
CA VAL A 10 -8.38 70.72 0.89
C VAL A 10 -9.31 69.55 1.24
N THR A 11 -10.57 69.69 0.83
CA THR A 11 -11.57 68.60 0.99
C THR A 11 -11.61 67.73 -0.25
N THR A 12 -12.30 66.56 -0.16
CA THR A 12 -12.49 65.63 -1.28
C THR A 12 -13.14 66.34 -2.49
N ASP A 13 -14.07 67.27 -2.24
CA ASP A 13 -14.78 68.00 -3.32
C ASP A 13 -13.88 69.01 -4.03
N LYS A 14 -12.76 69.38 -3.44
CA LYS A 14 -11.76 70.29 -4.06
C LYS A 14 -10.68 69.54 -4.85
N LEU A 15 -10.64 68.24 -4.74
CA LEU A 15 -9.77 67.40 -5.53
C LEU A 15 -10.58 66.82 -6.71
N ALA A 16 -10.24 67.26 -7.93
CA ALA A 16 -10.85 66.66 -9.11
C ALA A 16 -10.52 65.12 -9.15
N ALA A 17 -11.41 64.37 -9.76
CA ALA A 17 -11.15 62.97 -10.01
C ALA A 17 -9.81 62.79 -10.73
N ASN A 18 -8.98 61.86 -10.26
CA ASN A 18 -7.60 61.61 -10.76
C ASN A 18 -6.61 62.80 -10.56
N ALA A 19 -6.90 63.78 -9.69
CA ALA A 19 -5.96 64.84 -9.39
C ALA A 19 -4.67 64.34 -8.73
N VAL A 20 -4.73 63.20 -7.99
CA VAL A 20 -3.57 62.50 -7.44
C VAL A 20 -3.23 61.35 -8.37
N THR A 21 -2.21 61.51 -9.19
CA THR A 21 -1.68 60.46 -10.09
C THR A 21 -0.53 59.75 -9.42
N THR A 22 -0.14 58.58 -9.99
CA THR A 22 1.02 57.81 -9.51
C THR A 22 2.30 58.63 -9.48
N ALA A 23 2.51 59.55 -10.44
CA ALA A 23 3.66 60.46 -10.46
C ALA A 23 3.70 61.44 -9.30
N LYS A 24 2.56 61.71 -8.64
CA LYS A 24 2.47 62.60 -7.46
C LYS A 24 2.61 61.87 -6.13
N ILE A 25 2.62 60.54 -6.15
CA ILE A 25 2.89 59.68 -5.02
C ILE A 25 4.36 59.21 -5.14
N THR A 26 5.24 59.85 -4.37
CA THR A 26 6.66 59.45 -4.37
C THR A 26 6.80 58.00 -3.85
N PRO A 27 7.68 57.18 -4.41
CA PRO A 27 7.98 55.84 -3.88
C PRO A 27 8.19 55.87 -2.37
N ALA A 28 7.67 54.89 -1.65
CA ALA A 28 7.68 54.76 -0.19
C ALA A 28 6.75 55.70 0.61
N ASN A 29 5.98 56.62 -0.03
CA ASN A 29 5.03 57.46 0.69
C ASN A 29 3.75 56.71 1.12
N VAL A 30 3.45 55.58 0.52
CA VAL A 30 2.41 54.66 0.99
C VAL A 30 3.07 53.61 1.87
N THR A 31 3.02 53.85 3.17
CA THR A 31 3.58 52.95 4.20
C THR A 31 2.49 52.02 4.74
N THR A 32 2.88 51.02 5.52
CA THR A 32 1.92 50.15 6.23
C THR A 32 0.99 50.94 7.14
N ALA A 33 1.46 52.02 7.75
CA ALA A 33 0.67 52.88 8.62
C ALA A 33 -0.40 53.70 7.85
N THR A 34 -0.21 53.92 6.53
CA THR A 34 -1.17 54.65 5.70
C THR A 34 -2.24 53.73 5.07
N ILE A 35 -2.03 52.43 5.14
CA ILE A 35 -3.03 51.42 4.68
C ILE A 35 -3.75 50.90 5.92
N ALA A 36 -5.02 51.27 6.07
CA ALA A 36 -5.82 50.80 7.19
C ALA A 36 -5.94 49.26 7.17
N ASP A 37 -6.10 48.65 8.32
CA ASP A 37 -6.34 47.23 8.44
C ASP A 37 -7.52 46.80 7.56
N ARG A 38 -7.33 45.70 6.82
CA ARG A 38 -8.30 45.15 5.88
C ARG A 38 -8.66 46.05 4.69
N ALA A 39 -7.93 47.15 4.45
CA ALA A 39 -8.18 48.03 3.29
C ALA A 39 -7.78 47.34 1.96
N VAL A 40 -6.87 46.37 1.97
CA VAL A 40 -6.53 45.56 0.79
C VAL A 40 -7.44 44.33 0.79
N THR A 41 -8.51 44.38 0.02
CA THR A 41 -9.47 43.28 -0.17
C THR A 41 -9.04 42.40 -1.34
N ALA A 42 -9.70 41.23 -1.50
CA ALA A 42 -9.43 40.31 -2.62
C ALA A 42 -9.60 41.01 -3.99
N ASP A 43 -10.55 41.91 -4.13
CA ASP A 43 -10.82 42.66 -5.38
C ASP A 43 -9.70 43.65 -5.76
N LYS A 44 -8.84 43.98 -4.81
CA LYS A 44 -7.67 44.87 -5.04
C LYS A 44 -6.39 44.10 -5.34
N LEU A 45 -6.42 42.81 -5.19
CA LEU A 45 -5.32 41.93 -5.54
C LEU A 45 -5.52 41.38 -6.97
N ALA A 46 -4.46 41.33 -7.76
CA ALA A 46 -4.52 40.69 -9.05
C ALA A 46 -4.92 39.21 -8.89
N ASN A 47 -5.85 38.74 -9.72
CA ASN A 47 -6.23 37.35 -9.74
C ASN A 47 -5.02 36.44 -10.06
N THR A 48 -4.96 35.31 -9.37
CA THR A 48 -4.05 34.24 -9.72
C THR A 48 -4.76 33.25 -10.66
N ALA A 49 -4.03 32.33 -11.29
CA ALA A 49 -4.62 31.28 -12.14
C ALA A 49 -5.31 30.17 -11.33
N VAL A 50 -5.40 30.30 -10.02
CA VAL A 50 -6.02 29.30 -9.15
C VAL A 50 -7.52 29.45 -9.15
N THR A 51 -8.24 28.39 -9.51
CA THR A 51 -9.69 28.30 -9.37
C THR A 51 -10.05 28.01 -7.92
N ALA A 52 -11.03 28.76 -7.37
CA ALA A 52 -11.52 28.50 -6.01
C ALA A 52 -12.14 27.09 -5.93
N ASN A 53 -11.52 26.19 -5.17
CA ASN A 53 -11.95 24.80 -4.99
C ASN A 53 -11.28 24.18 -3.76
N SER A 54 -11.71 22.96 -3.40
CA SER A 54 -11.00 22.10 -2.45
C SER A 54 -9.97 21.25 -3.19
N TYR A 55 -8.73 21.29 -2.75
CA TYR A 55 -7.63 20.50 -3.32
C TYR A 55 -7.16 19.50 -2.29
N THR A 56 -7.19 18.20 -2.63
CA THR A 56 -6.67 17.11 -1.79
C THR A 56 -5.22 16.81 -2.14
N THR A 57 -4.35 16.61 -1.14
CA THR A 57 -2.90 16.37 -1.35
C THR A 57 -2.28 17.34 -2.37
N ALA A 58 -2.61 18.63 -2.23
CA ALA A 58 -2.42 19.61 -3.27
C ALA A 58 -0.96 19.77 -3.72
N ASN A 59 -0.73 19.75 -5.04
CA ASN A 59 0.46 20.30 -5.66
C ASN A 59 0.22 21.80 -5.85
N ILE A 60 1.02 22.63 -5.21
CA ILE A 60 0.91 24.08 -5.28
C ILE A 60 2.20 24.71 -5.80
N THR A 61 2.04 25.79 -6.56
CA THR A 61 3.14 26.68 -6.93
C THR A 61 2.88 28.05 -6.33
N VAL A 62 3.91 28.67 -5.76
CA VAL A 62 3.82 30.01 -5.19
C VAL A 62 4.76 30.97 -5.91
N ASP A 63 4.39 32.25 -5.96
CA ASP A 63 5.26 33.30 -6.47
C ASP A 63 6.24 33.82 -5.40
N ALA A 64 7.10 34.76 -5.79
CA ALA A 64 8.07 35.37 -4.90
C ALA A 64 7.43 36.13 -3.72
N GLN A 65 6.14 36.47 -3.81
CA GLN A 65 5.37 37.14 -2.75
C GLN A 65 4.58 36.17 -1.89
N GLY A 66 4.70 34.85 -2.11
CA GLY A 66 4.02 33.80 -1.36
C GLY A 66 2.55 33.56 -1.75
N ARG A 67 2.09 34.10 -2.90
CA ARG A 67 0.73 33.86 -3.40
C ARG A 67 0.70 32.55 -4.18
N VAL A 68 -0.34 31.76 -3.99
CA VAL A 68 -0.52 30.52 -4.78
C VAL A 68 -0.88 30.88 -6.22
N THR A 69 -0.04 30.49 -7.19
CA THR A 69 -0.23 30.76 -8.62
C THR A 69 -0.77 29.56 -9.40
N SER A 70 -0.64 28.36 -8.86
CA SER A 70 -1.22 27.13 -9.40
C SER A 70 -1.58 26.20 -8.26
N ALA A 71 -2.71 25.51 -8.39
CA ALA A 71 -3.11 24.43 -7.47
C ALA A 71 -3.82 23.34 -8.26
N SER A 72 -3.45 22.10 -7.98
CA SER A 72 -4.12 20.91 -8.49
C SER A 72 -4.21 19.86 -7.39
N SER A 73 -5.23 19.01 -7.42
CA SER A 73 -5.24 17.83 -6.57
C SER A 73 -4.08 16.93 -7.00
N GLY A 74 -3.21 16.61 -6.07
CA GLY A 74 -2.14 15.65 -6.30
C GLY A 74 -2.71 14.24 -6.42
N ALA A 75 -2.01 13.37 -7.10
CA ALA A 75 -2.21 11.95 -6.92
C ALA A 75 -1.85 11.66 -5.47
N GLY A 76 -2.85 11.37 -4.65
CA GLY A 76 -2.66 11.14 -3.21
C GLY A 76 -1.59 10.08 -2.96
N GLY A 77 -0.37 10.53 -2.87
CA GLY A 77 0.72 9.79 -2.27
C GLY A 77 0.69 10.03 -0.77
N ASP A 78 -0.47 9.83 -0.19
CA ASP A 78 -0.74 10.08 1.22
C ASP A 78 -0.06 9.07 2.15
N GLY A 79 0.72 8.16 1.59
CA GLY A 79 1.28 7.06 2.37
C GLY A 79 0.19 6.22 3.06
N SER A 80 -1.07 6.39 2.67
CA SER A 80 -2.17 5.66 3.24
C SER A 80 -1.97 4.17 2.98
N TYR A 81 -1.71 3.48 4.06
CA TYR A 81 -1.69 2.03 4.08
C TYR A 81 -3.14 1.55 4.22
N TYR A 82 -3.66 0.90 3.20
CA TYR A 82 -4.97 0.25 3.23
C TYR A 82 -4.79 -1.25 3.52
N PRO A 83 -4.78 -1.65 4.79
CA PRO A 83 -4.71 -3.07 5.12
C PRO A 83 -5.99 -3.73 4.63
N ARG A 84 -5.85 -4.79 3.85
CA ARG A 84 -6.98 -5.58 3.35
C ARG A 84 -6.73 -7.05 3.61
N LEU A 85 -7.61 -7.68 4.38
CA LEU A 85 -7.68 -9.12 4.46
C LEU A 85 -8.43 -9.63 3.21
N LEU A 86 -7.73 -10.33 2.32
CA LEU A 86 -8.35 -10.90 1.12
C LEU A 86 -9.14 -12.16 1.46
N ALA A 87 -8.55 -13.05 2.30
CA ALA A 87 -9.22 -14.26 2.75
C ALA A 87 -8.53 -14.82 4.00
N GLY A 88 -9.31 -15.40 4.92
CA GLY A 88 -8.84 -16.11 6.10
C GLY A 88 -8.78 -17.64 5.93
N GLY A 89 -8.99 -18.18 4.70
CA GLY A 89 -8.97 -19.60 4.39
C GLY A 89 -8.91 -19.84 2.89
N PRO A 90 -8.95 -21.12 2.45
CA PRO A 90 -8.88 -21.46 1.04
C PRO A 90 -9.99 -20.79 0.24
N SER A 91 -9.63 -19.89 -0.64
CA SER A 91 -10.57 -19.18 -1.48
C SER A 91 -9.87 -18.55 -2.67
N SER A 92 -10.64 -18.07 -3.63
CA SER A 92 -10.15 -17.29 -4.76
C SER A 92 -11.11 -16.15 -5.06
N GLY A 93 -10.61 -15.11 -5.69
CA GLY A 93 -11.42 -13.96 -6.06
C GLY A 93 -10.59 -12.88 -6.72
N ASN A 94 -11.17 -11.71 -6.83
CA ASN A 94 -10.54 -10.54 -7.42
C ASN A 94 -10.61 -9.38 -6.44
N PHE A 95 -9.64 -8.49 -6.53
CA PHE A 95 -9.67 -7.18 -5.87
C PHE A 95 -9.13 -6.11 -6.81
N ALA A 96 -9.69 -4.91 -6.72
CA ALA A 96 -9.19 -3.76 -7.44
C ALA A 96 -8.30 -2.91 -6.53
N THR A 97 -7.21 -2.43 -7.07
CA THR A 97 -6.35 -1.45 -6.40
C THR A 97 -6.94 -0.05 -6.54
N PRO A 98 -6.83 0.80 -5.49
CA PRO A 98 -7.19 2.22 -5.59
C PRO A 98 -6.42 2.96 -6.69
N ALA A 99 -6.95 4.12 -7.10
CA ALA A 99 -6.37 4.94 -8.16
C ALA A 99 -4.93 5.43 -7.88
N ASN A 100 -4.53 5.45 -6.62
CA ASN A 100 -3.23 5.97 -6.18
C ASN A 100 -2.25 4.86 -5.77
N THR A 101 -2.58 3.60 -6.02
CA THR A 101 -1.71 2.49 -5.65
C THR A 101 -0.45 2.49 -6.51
N SER A 102 0.71 2.50 -5.87
CA SER A 102 2.00 2.35 -6.54
C SER A 102 2.81 1.18 -5.99
N LYS A 103 2.54 0.78 -4.74
CA LYS A 103 3.25 -0.29 -4.04
C LYS A 103 2.28 -1.16 -3.27
N TYR A 104 2.70 -2.40 -2.98
CA TYR A 104 2.01 -3.31 -2.08
C TYR A 104 2.97 -3.93 -1.09
N TYR A 105 2.41 -4.31 0.06
CA TYR A 105 3.01 -5.22 1.03
C TYR A 105 2.00 -6.34 1.27
N ALA A 106 2.43 -7.58 1.16
CA ALA A 106 1.58 -8.73 1.36
C ALA A 106 2.19 -9.66 2.41
N PHE A 107 1.37 -10.03 3.38
CA PHE A 107 1.67 -11.07 4.35
C PHE A 107 0.81 -12.26 3.97
N CYS A 108 1.39 -13.37 3.61
CA CYS A 108 0.65 -14.53 3.16
C CYS A 108 1.22 -15.83 3.68
N GLN A 109 0.31 -16.77 3.91
CA GLN A 109 0.62 -18.14 4.26
C GLN A 109 -0.01 -19.04 3.20
N SER A 110 0.75 -20.03 2.76
CA SER A 110 0.28 -21.09 1.86
C SER A 110 -0.22 -22.29 2.64
N GLY A 111 -0.92 -23.20 1.98
CA GLY A 111 -1.41 -24.42 2.58
C GLY A 111 -0.28 -25.34 3.00
N GLY A 112 -0.38 -25.96 4.18
CA GLY A 112 0.49 -27.06 4.59
C GLY A 112 0.18 -28.33 3.83
N GLY A 113 1.14 -29.22 3.68
CA GLY A 113 0.94 -30.56 3.13
C GLY A 113 0.16 -31.47 4.08
N GLY A 114 -0.60 -32.40 3.53
CA GLY A 114 -1.24 -33.45 4.28
C GLY A 114 -0.25 -34.54 4.71
N GLY A 115 -0.43 -35.09 5.90
CA GLY A 115 0.33 -36.24 6.37
C GLY A 115 0.03 -37.49 5.58
N GLY A 116 0.95 -38.45 5.54
CA GLY A 116 0.73 -39.77 4.96
C GLY A 116 -0.10 -40.66 5.88
N GLY A 117 -0.75 -41.65 5.30
CA GLY A 117 -1.47 -42.71 6.02
C GLY A 117 -0.51 -43.70 6.67
N GLY A 118 -0.90 -44.19 7.85
CA GLY A 118 -0.18 -45.23 8.57
C GLY A 118 -0.48 -46.65 8.05
N SER A 119 0.37 -47.59 8.39
CA SER A 119 0.16 -49.01 8.28
C SER A 119 0.06 -49.67 9.68
N PRO A 120 -0.36 -50.95 9.79
CA PRO A 120 -0.39 -51.62 11.10
C PRO A 120 0.91 -51.67 11.85
N GLN A 121 2.02 -51.43 11.19
CA GLN A 121 3.38 -51.57 11.76
C GLN A 121 4.15 -50.26 11.81
N ALA A 122 3.68 -49.18 11.15
CA ALA A 122 4.37 -47.91 11.11
C ALA A 122 3.41 -46.74 10.86
N GLY A 123 3.77 -45.60 11.44
CA GLY A 123 3.06 -44.33 11.21
C GLY A 123 3.34 -43.73 9.83
N GLY A 124 2.40 -43.01 9.28
CA GLY A 124 2.60 -42.19 8.09
C GLY A 124 3.52 -41.02 8.38
N GLY A 125 4.17 -40.49 7.35
CA GLY A 125 4.99 -39.28 7.43
C GLY A 125 4.15 -38.04 7.65
N ALA A 126 4.69 -37.08 8.41
CA ALA A 126 4.04 -35.77 8.59
C ALA A 126 4.06 -34.96 7.29
N GLY A 127 3.02 -34.17 7.05
CA GLY A 127 3.02 -33.20 5.96
C GLY A 127 3.98 -32.03 6.27
N GLY A 128 4.54 -31.43 5.23
CA GLY A 128 5.36 -30.24 5.33
C GLY A 128 4.54 -28.99 5.65
N ALA A 129 5.12 -28.04 6.36
CA ALA A 129 4.49 -26.77 6.63
C ALA A 129 4.37 -25.91 5.36
N GLY A 130 3.26 -25.18 5.23
CA GLY A 130 3.14 -24.14 4.21
C GLY A 130 4.08 -22.95 4.50
N GLY A 131 4.54 -22.29 3.45
CA GLY A 131 5.38 -21.11 3.58
C GLY A 131 4.63 -19.91 4.10
N PHE A 132 5.22 -19.20 5.06
CA PHE A 132 4.80 -17.84 5.43
C PHE A 132 5.76 -16.85 4.77
N VAL A 133 5.24 -15.92 4.00
CA VAL A 133 6.08 -15.02 3.18
C VAL A 133 5.56 -13.60 3.26
N VAL A 134 6.50 -12.67 3.30
CA VAL A 134 6.23 -11.24 3.16
C VAL A 134 6.74 -10.80 1.80
N PHE A 135 5.85 -10.23 1.01
CA PHE A 135 6.19 -9.65 -0.30
C PHE A 135 6.00 -8.15 -0.27
N SER A 136 6.83 -7.46 -1.03
CA SER A 136 6.60 -6.06 -1.39
C SER A 136 6.99 -5.83 -2.84
N GLY A 137 6.36 -4.88 -3.45
CA GLY A 137 6.65 -4.57 -4.85
C GLY A 137 5.83 -3.42 -5.38
N ASN A 138 5.93 -3.21 -6.68
CA ASN A 138 5.11 -2.23 -7.36
C ASN A 138 3.78 -2.86 -7.78
N ALA A 139 2.71 -2.12 -7.64
CA ALA A 139 1.39 -2.47 -8.15
C ALA A 139 0.87 -1.34 -9.04
N SER A 140 0.08 -1.70 -10.04
CA SER A 140 -0.58 -0.71 -10.90
C SER A 140 -1.84 -0.18 -10.23
N ALA A 141 -2.05 1.13 -10.32
CA ALA A 141 -3.28 1.78 -9.87
C ALA A 141 -4.49 1.33 -10.67
N SER A 142 -5.67 1.37 -10.06
CA SER A 142 -6.96 1.05 -10.71
C SER A 142 -6.96 -0.28 -11.48
N THR A 143 -6.19 -1.25 -11.01
CA THR A 143 -6.02 -2.55 -11.66
C THR A 143 -6.69 -3.64 -10.85
N THR A 144 -7.39 -4.55 -11.53
CA THR A 144 -7.99 -5.73 -10.89
C THR A 144 -7.00 -6.88 -10.93
N TYR A 145 -6.69 -7.41 -9.74
CA TYR A 145 -5.82 -8.58 -9.56
C TYR A 145 -6.65 -9.77 -9.09
N ALA A 146 -6.39 -10.93 -9.70
CA ALA A 146 -6.93 -12.19 -9.21
C ALA A 146 -6.04 -12.75 -8.08
N TYR A 147 -6.64 -13.33 -7.07
CA TYR A 147 -5.92 -14.02 -6.00
C TYR A 147 -6.46 -15.43 -5.77
N ALA A 148 -5.58 -16.30 -5.25
CA ALA A 148 -5.95 -17.59 -4.73
C ALA A 148 -5.20 -17.85 -3.43
N VAL A 149 -5.93 -18.33 -2.40
CA VAL A 149 -5.36 -18.78 -1.12
C VAL A 149 -5.34 -20.29 -1.10
N GLY A 150 -4.15 -20.86 -0.91
CA GLY A 150 -3.92 -22.30 -0.98
C GLY A 150 -4.62 -23.08 0.12
N ALA A 151 -5.26 -24.18 -0.24
CA ALA A 151 -5.83 -25.13 0.69
C ALA A 151 -4.75 -25.98 1.34
N GLN A 152 -5.03 -26.52 2.52
CA GLN A 152 -4.25 -27.59 3.12
C GLN A 152 -4.33 -28.85 2.24
N GLY A 153 -3.23 -29.59 2.14
CA GLY A 153 -3.23 -30.90 1.51
C GLY A 153 -4.03 -31.94 2.30
N ASN A 154 -4.74 -32.82 1.60
CA ASN A 154 -5.48 -33.91 2.23
C ASN A 154 -4.52 -34.97 2.81
N TYR A 155 -4.93 -35.58 3.91
CA TYR A 155 -4.22 -36.71 4.52
C TYR A 155 -4.26 -37.94 3.63
N GLY A 156 -3.18 -38.72 3.67
CA GLY A 156 -3.18 -40.06 3.08
C GLY A 156 -4.05 -41.03 3.88
N ALA A 157 -4.71 -41.95 3.21
CA ALA A 157 -5.49 -43.00 3.85
C ALA A 157 -4.58 -44.02 4.52
N GLY A 158 -4.88 -44.34 5.78
CA GLY A 158 -4.34 -45.51 6.45
C GLY A 158 -5.07 -46.77 5.97
N SER A 159 -4.39 -47.91 5.88
CA SER A 159 -5.06 -49.18 5.53
C SER A 159 -4.43 -50.34 6.28
N GLY A 160 -5.12 -51.50 6.30
CA GLY A 160 -4.55 -52.77 6.79
C GLY A 160 -3.36 -53.30 5.94
N GLY A 161 -2.92 -52.54 4.97
CA GLY A 161 -1.74 -52.73 4.14
C GLY A 161 -0.77 -51.54 4.23
N SER A 162 -0.25 -51.05 3.13
CA SER A 162 0.53 -49.82 3.05
C SER A 162 -0.36 -48.60 3.16
N GLY A 163 0.05 -47.59 3.95
CA GLY A 163 -0.59 -46.28 3.93
C GLY A 163 -0.30 -45.52 2.62
N SER A 164 -1.20 -44.66 2.19
CA SER A 164 -0.98 -43.78 1.03
C SER A 164 -0.30 -42.49 1.43
N ALA A 165 0.38 -41.84 0.50
CA ALA A 165 0.89 -40.49 0.71
C ALA A 165 -0.28 -39.49 0.86
N GLY A 166 -0.04 -38.43 1.61
CA GLY A 166 -0.92 -37.27 1.60
C GLY A 166 -0.79 -36.45 0.31
N ASN A 167 -1.43 -35.31 0.26
CA ASN A 167 -1.31 -34.36 -0.85
C ASN A 167 -0.47 -33.14 -0.42
N ALA A 168 0.22 -32.52 -1.36
CA ALA A 168 0.86 -31.22 -1.11
C ALA A 168 -0.19 -30.15 -0.82
N GLY A 169 0.20 -29.16 -0.05
CA GLY A 169 -0.60 -27.95 0.18
C GLY A 169 -0.67 -27.08 -1.06
N GLY A 170 -1.74 -26.31 -1.18
CA GLY A 170 -1.93 -25.36 -2.28
C GLY A 170 -1.05 -24.12 -2.11
N ALA A 171 -0.65 -23.53 -3.23
CA ALA A 171 0.02 -22.25 -3.26
C ALA A 171 -0.95 -21.09 -3.02
N THR A 172 -0.47 -20.05 -2.34
CA THR A 172 -1.16 -18.76 -2.22
C THR A 172 -0.51 -17.78 -3.18
N ASN A 173 -1.30 -17.11 -4.00
CA ASN A 173 -0.77 -16.17 -5.00
C ASN A 173 -1.68 -14.99 -5.25
N VAL A 174 -1.09 -13.90 -5.77
CA VAL A 174 -1.78 -12.83 -6.48
C VAL A 174 -1.17 -12.78 -7.88
N THR A 175 -2.00 -13.03 -8.89
CA THR A 175 -1.55 -13.16 -10.28
C THR A 175 -0.81 -11.91 -10.74
N GLY A 176 0.41 -12.10 -11.24
CA GLY A 176 1.27 -11.00 -11.69
C GLY A 176 2.06 -10.27 -10.59
N LEU A 177 1.79 -10.56 -9.31
CA LEU A 177 2.50 -9.91 -8.20
C LEU A 177 3.41 -10.89 -7.45
N PHE A 178 2.88 -12.00 -6.93
CA PHE A 178 3.67 -12.98 -6.17
C PHE A 178 3.01 -14.35 -6.08
N THR A 179 3.80 -15.37 -5.67
CA THR A 179 3.34 -16.71 -5.32
C THR A 179 4.09 -17.22 -4.08
N ALA A 180 3.38 -17.79 -3.12
CA ALA A 180 3.93 -18.54 -1.99
C ALA A 180 3.58 -20.01 -2.17
N ASN A 181 4.58 -20.88 -2.21
CA ASN A 181 4.37 -22.31 -2.47
C ASN A 181 3.84 -23.05 -1.25
N GLY A 182 3.02 -24.07 -1.44
CA GLY A 182 2.52 -24.95 -0.40
C GLY A 182 3.57 -25.90 0.15
N GLY A 183 3.29 -26.48 1.31
CA GLY A 183 4.12 -27.54 1.92
C GLY A 183 4.00 -28.86 1.18
N GLY A 184 5.06 -29.67 1.23
CA GLY A 184 5.09 -31.00 0.62
C GLY A 184 4.20 -32.03 1.33
N ALA A 185 3.75 -33.04 0.60
CA ALA A 185 3.00 -34.16 1.15
C ALA A 185 3.87 -35.06 2.05
N GLY A 186 3.29 -35.62 3.11
CA GLY A 186 3.89 -36.70 3.85
C GLY A 186 3.76 -38.04 3.14
N GLY A 187 4.78 -38.86 3.20
CA GLY A 187 4.79 -40.22 2.63
C GLY A 187 3.91 -41.20 3.41
N GLY A 188 3.26 -42.14 2.73
CA GLY A 188 2.59 -43.26 3.38
C GLY A 188 3.55 -44.27 3.96
N ALA A 189 3.15 -44.96 5.00
CA ALA A 189 3.96 -46.05 5.60
C ALA A 189 3.94 -47.31 4.72
N PRO A 190 5.07 -48.00 4.55
CA PRO A 190 5.11 -49.26 3.84
C PRO A 190 4.40 -50.39 4.61
N ARG A 191 3.95 -51.41 3.93
CA ARG A 191 3.24 -52.56 4.54
C ARG A 191 4.12 -53.39 5.45
N SER A 192 5.41 -53.53 5.12
CA SER A 192 6.34 -54.40 5.80
C SER A 192 7.45 -53.57 6.51
N GLY A 193 7.56 -53.76 7.80
CA GLY A 193 8.61 -53.18 8.63
C GLY A 193 8.18 -51.90 9.38
N PRO A 194 8.93 -51.55 10.41
CA PRO A 194 8.63 -50.41 11.29
C PRO A 194 9.07 -49.04 10.71
N THR A 195 9.28 -48.96 9.40
CA THR A 195 9.78 -47.73 8.76
C THR A 195 8.64 -46.73 8.58
N PRO A 196 8.66 -45.58 9.25
CA PRO A 196 7.69 -44.54 9.04
C PRO A 196 7.73 -43.99 7.61
N GLY A 197 6.60 -43.47 7.13
CA GLY A 197 6.56 -42.69 5.88
C GLY A 197 7.48 -41.46 5.97
N ALA A 198 8.05 -41.06 4.84
CA ALA A 198 8.91 -39.89 4.77
C ALA A 198 8.10 -38.58 5.09
N ALA A 199 8.74 -37.67 5.84
CA ALA A 199 8.14 -36.34 6.07
C ALA A 199 8.10 -35.51 4.77
N GLY A 200 7.05 -34.75 4.58
CA GLY A 200 6.93 -33.81 3.48
C GLY A 200 7.90 -32.61 3.68
N ALA A 201 8.42 -32.11 2.57
CA ALA A 201 9.28 -30.94 2.60
C ALA A 201 8.50 -29.68 2.98
N ASN A 202 9.09 -28.84 3.83
CA ASN A 202 8.55 -27.52 4.10
C ASN A 202 8.73 -26.62 2.86
N SER A 203 7.80 -25.69 2.64
CA SER A 203 8.02 -24.67 1.63
C SER A 203 9.10 -23.69 2.11
N THR A 204 10.28 -23.75 1.50
CA THR A 204 11.42 -22.88 1.83
C THR A 204 11.67 -21.80 0.79
N THR A 205 10.98 -21.87 -0.35
CA THR A 205 11.18 -20.91 -1.43
C THR A 205 9.97 -20.02 -1.60
N PRO A 206 10.19 -18.69 -1.68
CA PRO A 206 9.19 -17.81 -2.24
C PRO A 206 8.98 -18.17 -3.70
N GLY A 207 7.76 -18.13 -4.14
CA GLY A 207 7.45 -18.23 -5.56
C GLY A 207 8.09 -17.10 -6.38
N SER A 208 8.01 -17.22 -7.69
CA SER A 208 8.48 -16.20 -8.64
C SER A 208 7.85 -14.82 -8.37
N ASN A 209 8.60 -13.75 -8.60
CA ASN A 209 8.28 -12.31 -8.46
C ASN A 209 8.46 -11.69 -7.06
N SER A 210 9.29 -12.21 -6.18
CA SER A 210 9.63 -11.48 -4.98
C SER A 210 10.65 -10.37 -5.27
N ALA A 211 10.27 -9.14 -5.00
CA ALA A 211 11.15 -7.98 -5.10
C ALA A 211 11.96 -7.71 -3.82
N LEU A 212 11.85 -8.57 -2.80
CA LEU A 212 12.61 -8.45 -1.56
C LEU A 212 13.92 -9.24 -1.63
N PRO A 213 15.03 -8.71 -1.08
CA PRO A 213 16.26 -9.47 -0.94
C PRO A 213 16.02 -10.71 -0.06
N THR A 214 16.69 -11.80 -0.38
CA THR A 214 16.55 -13.13 0.25
C THR A 214 16.79 -13.16 1.76
N SER A 215 17.33 -12.10 2.35
CA SER A 215 17.60 -11.96 3.78
C SER A 215 16.39 -11.70 4.67
N ASN A 216 15.22 -11.39 4.10
CA ASN A 216 13.99 -11.05 4.85
C ASN A 216 12.92 -12.14 4.85
N TRP A 217 13.29 -13.37 4.50
CA TRP A 217 12.37 -14.50 4.46
C TRP A 217 12.25 -15.16 5.83
N LEU A 218 11.06 -15.18 6.38
CA LEU A 218 10.70 -16.07 7.47
C LEU A 218 10.25 -17.40 6.83
N ALA A 219 11.15 -18.36 6.68
CA ALA A 219 10.77 -19.71 6.32
C ALA A 219 9.90 -20.28 7.45
N GLY A 220 8.64 -20.56 7.17
CA GLY A 220 7.76 -21.22 8.12
C GLY A 220 8.16 -22.68 8.31
N GLY A 221 8.34 -23.06 9.54
CA GLY A 221 8.30 -24.45 9.96
C GLY A 221 9.64 -25.08 10.28
N SER A 222 9.76 -25.57 11.51
CA SER A 222 10.72 -26.58 11.91
C SER A 222 10.46 -27.91 11.17
N THR A 223 11.50 -28.71 10.98
CA THR A 223 11.42 -30.08 10.48
C THR A 223 10.27 -30.85 11.13
N ALA A 224 9.36 -31.38 10.31
CA ALA A 224 8.31 -32.27 10.80
C ALA A 224 8.99 -33.47 11.48
N ALA A 225 8.70 -33.68 12.76
CA ALA A 225 9.07 -34.90 13.42
C ALA A 225 8.30 -36.06 12.78
N ALA A 226 8.93 -37.20 12.54
CA ALA A 226 8.23 -38.42 12.18
C ALA A 226 7.18 -38.70 13.28
N GLY A 227 5.93 -38.86 12.92
CA GLY A 227 4.88 -39.18 13.89
C GLY A 227 5.21 -40.47 14.60
N GLY A 228 5.52 -40.43 15.88
CA GLY A 228 5.56 -41.61 16.74
C GLY A 228 4.15 -42.21 16.84
N GLY A 229 4.02 -43.51 16.53
CA GLY A 229 2.80 -44.27 16.73
C GLY A 229 2.48 -44.55 18.18
#